data_ea871b7d74caddaa0907674d7354778a
#
_entry.id   ea871b7d74caddaa0907674d7354778a
#
_cell.length_a   1.000
_cell.length_b   1.000
_cell.length_c   1.000
_cell.angle_alpha   90.00
_cell.angle_beta   90.00
_cell.angle_gamma   90.00
#
_symmetry.space_group_name_H-M   'P 1'
#
loop_
_entity.id
_entity.type
_entity.pdbx_description
1 polymer ?
#
loop_
_entity_poly.entity_id
_entity_poly.type
_entity_poly.pdbx_seq_one_letter_code
_entity_poly.pdbx_strand_id
1 'polypeptide(L)'
;MPSYFSTFASGLQEVAQDALARQLGDAKIELALDGLIVYQTGQPIQQIKNIRFFNNTFLLLRLFQNPREAALAPMMTAVMKSADALVIPPEVTQAAQFYRITASRHNQTTPIDRDTLAQLERVFSPKLGLRVHRTLPDVEVWFLERSEGLGLAGIRLTRRAATEKELQRGELKPELANILCLISEPNKDDVFLDPFAGSGAIPLERARGFPARRVLASDINPLAVKHLRARAAQEKVRLAVEECDALALRHVADGALDKIVTDPPWGLFEAQNAAALSAFYAAMLREFERVLKPGGLAIVLMGQKELFEGAIPAAQLETLNRYDILVSGKKAAIYKLRKRALTSDP
;
A
#
# COMPACT_ATOMS: atom_id res chain seq x y z
N MET A 1 -2.63 4.69 -26.28
CA MET A 1 -2.19 5.01 -24.90
C MET A 1 -1.34 3.86 -24.41
N PRO A 2 -0.27 4.11 -23.64
CA PRO A 2 0.50 3.03 -23.03
C PRO A 2 -0.35 2.27 -22.00
N SER A 3 -0.11 0.96 -21.90
CA SER A 3 -0.75 0.11 -20.89
C SER A 3 0.22 -0.13 -19.73
N TYR A 4 -0.34 -0.22 -18.53
CA TYR A 4 0.39 -0.45 -17.31
C TYR A 4 -0.28 -1.56 -16.50
N PHE A 5 0.48 -2.16 -15.62
CA PHE A 5 -0.13 -2.96 -14.55
C PHE A 5 0.53 -2.65 -13.22
N SER A 6 -0.28 -2.72 -12.17
CA SER A 6 0.17 -2.45 -10.81
C SER A 6 -0.31 -3.52 -9.86
N THR A 7 0.50 -3.80 -8.84
CA THR A 7 0.16 -4.73 -7.77
C THR A 7 -0.15 -3.98 -6.49
N PHE A 8 -1.06 -4.49 -5.68
CA PHE A 8 -1.48 -3.91 -4.41
C PHE A 8 -1.82 -5.01 -3.38
N ALA A 9 -2.15 -4.64 -2.16
CA ALA A 9 -2.52 -5.61 -1.12
C ALA A 9 -3.84 -6.31 -1.47
N SER A 10 -3.86 -7.65 -1.44
CA SER A 10 -5.06 -8.46 -1.65
C SER A 10 -6.18 -8.05 -0.69
N GLY A 11 -7.44 -8.14 -1.14
CA GLY A 11 -8.62 -7.70 -0.39
C GLY A 11 -9.00 -6.23 -0.59
N LEU A 12 -8.23 -5.45 -1.38
CA LEU A 12 -8.42 -4.01 -1.58
C LEU A 12 -8.68 -3.62 -3.03
N GLN A 13 -9.25 -4.55 -3.83
CA GLN A 13 -9.46 -4.33 -5.27
C GLN A 13 -10.30 -3.08 -5.55
N GLU A 14 -11.46 -2.94 -4.90
CA GLU A 14 -12.36 -1.80 -5.09
C GLU A 14 -11.70 -0.48 -4.69
N VAL A 15 -11.00 -0.47 -3.53
CA VAL A 15 -10.27 0.71 -3.05
C VAL A 15 -9.19 1.13 -4.05
N ALA A 16 -8.44 0.16 -4.60
CA ALA A 16 -7.38 0.44 -5.56
C ALA A 16 -7.93 0.97 -6.90
N GLN A 17 -9.06 0.42 -7.37
CA GLN A 17 -9.74 0.89 -8.59
C GLN A 17 -10.24 2.33 -8.44
N ASP A 18 -10.96 2.62 -7.35
CA ASP A 18 -11.48 3.96 -7.07
C ASP A 18 -10.35 4.99 -6.89
N ALA A 19 -9.29 4.62 -6.16
CA ALA A 19 -8.15 5.48 -5.96
C ALA A 19 -7.41 5.78 -7.29
N LEU A 20 -7.23 4.76 -8.14
CA LEU A 20 -6.61 4.93 -9.45
C LEU A 20 -7.44 5.86 -10.34
N ALA A 21 -8.77 5.65 -10.43
CA ALA A 21 -9.67 6.47 -11.22
C ALA A 21 -9.66 7.94 -10.78
N ARG A 22 -9.61 8.20 -9.46
CA ARG A 22 -9.52 9.57 -8.92
C ARG A 22 -8.18 10.22 -9.19
N GLN A 23 -7.07 9.47 -9.12
CA GLN A 23 -5.72 10.00 -9.24
C GLN A 23 -5.29 10.21 -10.69
N LEU A 24 -5.77 9.38 -11.61
CA LEU A 24 -5.45 9.43 -13.03
C LEU A 24 -6.70 9.67 -13.90
N GLY A 25 -7.58 10.52 -13.59
CA GLY A 25 -8.85 10.86 -14.23
C GLY A 25 -9.20 10.31 -15.64
N ASP A 26 -8.19 9.93 -16.43
CA ASP A 26 -8.31 9.32 -17.76
C ASP A 26 -8.02 7.79 -17.78
N ALA A 27 -7.76 7.18 -16.61
CA ALA A 27 -7.41 5.78 -16.53
C ALA A 27 -8.55 4.87 -17.00
N LYS A 28 -8.26 4.01 -17.97
CA LYS A 28 -9.18 2.96 -18.44
C LYS A 28 -8.71 1.61 -17.89
N ILE A 29 -9.47 1.06 -16.97
CA ILE A 29 -9.18 -0.24 -16.38
C ILE A 29 -9.56 -1.33 -17.38
N GLU A 30 -8.60 -2.16 -17.78
CA GLU A 30 -8.79 -3.28 -18.70
C GLU A 30 -9.05 -4.59 -17.95
N LEU A 31 -8.40 -4.76 -16.79
CA LEU A 31 -8.51 -5.94 -15.95
C LEU A 31 -8.26 -5.56 -14.50
N ALA A 32 -9.11 -6.04 -13.61
CA ALA A 32 -8.90 -5.91 -12.18
C ALA A 32 -9.11 -7.28 -11.51
N LEU A 33 -8.09 -7.73 -10.80
CA LEU A 33 -8.10 -8.94 -10.00
C LEU A 33 -7.64 -8.60 -8.59
N ASP A 34 -7.79 -9.53 -7.69
CA ASP A 34 -7.29 -9.35 -6.33
C ASP A 34 -5.75 -9.23 -6.36
N GLY A 35 -5.26 -8.07 -5.91
CA GLY A 35 -3.84 -7.74 -5.89
C GLY A 35 -3.21 -7.33 -7.22
N LEU A 36 -4.00 -7.18 -8.31
CA LEU A 36 -3.51 -6.77 -9.64
C LEU A 36 -4.53 -5.89 -10.36
N ILE A 37 -4.06 -4.82 -10.99
CA ILE A 37 -4.85 -3.99 -11.90
C ILE A 37 -4.06 -3.72 -13.18
N VAL A 38 -4.71 -3.90 -14.35
CA VAL A 38 -4.19 -3.53 -15.67
C VAL A 38 -5.00 -2.36 -16.19
N TYR A 39 -4.33 -1.32 -16.64
CA TYR A 39 -4.99 -0.09 -17.06
C TYR A 39 -4.22 0.64 -18.15
N GLN A 40 -4.92 1.49 -18.91
CA GLN A 40 -4.35 2.43 -19.87
C GLN A 40 -4.54 3.86 -19.37
N THR A 41 -3.55 4.71 -19.61
CA THR A 41 -3.63 6.15 -19.34
C THR A 41 -2.68 6.92 -20.25
N GLY A 42 -3.03 8.16 -20.56
CA GLY A 42 -2.18 9.12 -21.25
C GLY A 42 -1.33 9.99 -20.29
N GLN A 43 -1.46 9.80 -18.98
CA GLN A 43 -0.72 10.58 -18.00
C GLN A 43 0.80 10.34 -18.08
N PRO A 44 1.63 11.35 -17.76
CA PRO A 44 3.08 11.21 -17.74
C PRO A 44 3.55 10.06 -16.83
N ILE A 45 4.58 9.32 -17.26
CA ILE A 45 5.16 8.21 -16.48
C ILE A 45 5.52 8.63 -15.05
N GLN A 46 5.99 9.87 -14.86
CA GLN A 46 6.33 10.37 -13.54
C GLN A 46 5.12 10.43 -12.60
N GLN A 47 3.93 10.78 -13.10
CA GLN A 47 2.70 10.76 -12.30
C GLN A 47 2.34 9.32 -11.90
N ILE A 48 2.52 8.38 -12.82
CA ILE A 48 2.27 6.95 -12.57
C ILE A 48 3.25 6.39 -11.52
N LYS A 49 4.53 6.73 -11.62
CA LYS A 49 5.57 6.37 -10.62
C LYS A 49 5.27 6.93 -9.23
N ASN A 50 4.58 8.06 -9.14
CA ASN A 50 4.26 8.74 -7.90
C ASN A 50 3.01 8.16 -7.19
N ILE A 51 2.30 7.21 -7.78
CA ILE A 51 1.19 6.52 -7.11
C ILE A 51 1.75 5.69 -5.96
N ARG A 52 1.35 6.02 -4.73
CA ARG A 52 1.98 5.53 -3.50
C ARG A 52 1.34 4.26 -2.94
N PHE A 53 0.09 3.99 -3.28
CA PHE A 53 -0.66 2.84 -2.76
C PHE A 53 -0.41 1.53 -3.52
N PHE A 54 0.33 1.55 -4.62
CA PHE A 54 0.74 0.34 -5.32
C PHE A 54 2.04 -0.23 -4.75
N ASN A 55 2.11 -1.55 -4.58
CA ASN A 55 3.35 -2.24 -4.22
C ASN A 55 4.39 -2.07 -5.34
N ASN A 56 3.98 -2.33 -6.57
CA ASN A 56 4.80 -2.16 -7.77
C ASN A 56 3.94 -1.71 -8.95
N THR A 57 4.53 -0.91 -9.82
CA THR A 57 3.93 -0.51 -11.10
C THR A 57 4.89 -0.84 -12.23
N PHE A 58 4.33 -1.34 -13.33
CA PHE A 58 5.07 -1.77 -14.51
C PHE A 58 4.47 -1.14 -15.77
N LEU A 59 5.33 -0.77 -16.72
CA LEU A 59 4.90 -0.59 -18.11
C LEU A 59 4.58 -1.98 -18.66
N LEU A 60 3.36 -2.20 -19.14
CA LEU A 60 2.95 -3.46 -19.72
C LEU A 60 3.52 -3.57 -21.13
N LEU A 61 4.30 -4.61 -21.40
CA LEU A 61 4.78 -4.94 -22.74
C LEU A 61 3.80 -5.90 -23.44
N ARG A 62 3.31 -6.89 -22.69
CA ARG A 62 2.33 -7.85 -23.22
C ARG A 62 1.56 -8.54 -22.08
N LEU A 63 0.24 -8.72 -22.32
CA LEU A 63 -0.67 -9.50 -21.47
C LEU A 63 -1.01 -10.81 -22.17
N PHE A 64 -0.98 -11.93 -21.42
CA PHE A 64 -1.36 -13.26 -21.87
C PHE A 64 -2.52 -13.75 -21.01
N GLN A 65 -3.67 -13.95 -21.65
CA GLN A 65 -4.91 -14.39 -20.97
C GLN A 65 -5.21 -15.89 -21.19
N ASN A 66 -4.47 -16.54 -22.08
CA ASN A 66 -4.54 -17.97 -22.28
C ASN A 66 -3.56 -18.65 -21.32
N PRO A 67 -4.00 -19.54 -20.41
CA PRO A 67 -3.11 -20.19 -19.43
C PRO A 67 -1.92 -20.93 -20.04
N ARG A 68 -2.07 -21.51 -21.26
CA ARG A 68 -0.96 -22.19 -21.95
C ARG A 68 0.11 -21.22 -22.40
N GLU A 69 -0.27 -20.02 -22.81
CA GLU A 69 0.65 -18.96 -23.25
C GLU A 69 1.19 -18.14 -22.08
N ALA A 70 0.47 -18.11 -20.96
CA ALA A 70 0.81 -17.39 -19.74
C ALA A 70 1.92 -18.05 -18.92
N ALA A 71 2.24 -19.32 -19.18
CA ALA A 71 3.38 -19.98 -18.55
C ALA A 71 4.71 -19.32 -18.98
N LEU A 72 5.70 -19.29 -18.09
CA LEU A 72 6.94 -18.53 -18.27
C LEU A 72 7.64 -18.80 -19.63
N ALA A 73 7.87 -20.07 -20.00
CA ALA A 73 8.62 -20.38 -21.22
C ALA A 73 7.88 -20.00 -22.51
N PRO A 74 6.58 -20.34 -22.72
CA PRO A 74 5.81 -19.83 -23.85
C PRO A 74 5.75 -18.29 -23.91
N MET A 75 5.54 -17.63 -22.78
CA MET A 75 5.46 -16.19 -22.69
C MET A 75 6.77 -15.51 -23.09
N MET A 76 7.91 -15.99 -22.61
CA MET A 76 9.24 -15.50 -22.98
C MET A 76 9.50 -15.69 -24.48
N THR A 77 9.18 -16.86 -25.02
CA THR A 77 9.30 -17.15 -26.45
C THR A 77 8.43 -16.22 -27.29
N ALA A 78 7.19 -15.98 -26.89
CA ALA A 78 6.27 -15.10 -27.61
C ALA A 78 6.74 -13.64 -27.58
N VAL A 79 7.28 -13.17 -26.45
CA VAL A 79 7.85 -11.81 -26.33
C VAL A 79 9.10 -11.66 -27.21
N MET A 80 10.00 -12.64 -27.23
CA MET A 80 11.17 -12.61 -28.11
C MET A 80 10.77 -12.54 -29.60
N LYS A 81 9.79 -13.32 -30.04
CA LYS A 81 9.30 -13.32 -31.43
C LYS A 81 8.65 -11.99 -31.84
N SER A 82 8.08 -11.25 -30.92
CA SER A 82 7.42 -9.97 -31.16
C SER A 82 8.21 -8.76 -30.67
N ALA A 83 9.49 -8.91 -30.40
CA ALA A 83 10.33 -7.86 -29.81
C ALA A 83 10.32 -6.55 -30.61
N ASP A 84 10.29 -6.62 -31.94
CA ASP A 84 10.27 -5.43 -32.80
C ASP A 84 9.01 -4.58 -32.60
N ALA A 85 7.90 -5.20 -32.23
CA ALA A 85 6.63 -4.52 -31.99
C ALA A 85 6.54 -3.90 -30.57
N LEU A 86 7.50 -4.18 -29.67
CA LEU A 86 7.50 -3.62 -28.33
C LEU A 86 7.83 -2.13 -28.36
N VAL A 87 6.94 -1.31 -27.83
CA VAL A 87 7.14 0.13 -27.69
C VAL A 87 7.55 0.44 -26.23
N ILE A 88 8.76 0.95 -26.07
CA ILE A 88 9.31 1.35 -24.76
C ILE A 88 9.55 2.87 -24.81
N PRO A 89 8.78 3.66 -24.03
CA PRO A 89 9.00 5.10 -23.96
C PRO A 89 10.42 5.43 -23.49
N PRO A 90 11.10 6.43 -24.09
CA PRO A 90 12.47 6.83 -23.68
C PRO A 90 12.61 7.15 -22.21
N GLU A 91 11.58 7.68 -21.58
CA GLU A 91 11.54 8.06 -20.15
C GLU A 91 11.73 6.86 -19.21
N VAL A 92 11.58 5.63 -19.72
CA VAL A 92 11.81 4.40 -18.95
C VAL A 92 13.30 4.11 -18.79
N THR A 93 14.11 4.47 -19.80
CA THR A 93 15.54 4.12 -19.89
C THR A 93 16.49 5.31 -19.84
N GLN A 94 15.99 6.55 -19.96
CA GLN A 94 16.78 7.76 -20.21
C GLN A 94 17.93 8.00 -19.21
N ALA A 95 17.76 7.62 -17.94
CA ALA A 95 18.79 7.80 -16.90
C ALA A 95 19.44 6.46 -16.48
N ALA A 96 19.20 5.39 -17.23
CA ALA A 96 19.64 4.05 -16.89
C ALA A 96 20.88 3.64 -17.69
N GLN A 97 21.72 2.80 -17.10
CA GLN A 97 22.87 2.17 -17.77
C GLN A 97 22.76 0.65 -17.78
N PHE A 98 22.06 0.10 -16.80
CA PHE A 98 22.03 -1.33 -16.55
C PHE A 98 20.60 -1.86 -16.40
N TYR A 99 20.40 -3.10 -16.87
CA TYR A 99 19.15 -3.80 -16.65
C TYR A 99 19.37 -5.26 -16.26
N ARG A 100 18.33 -5.88 -15.75
CA ARG A 100 18.24 -7.34 -15.57
C ARG A 100 16.87 -7.85 -16.01
N ILE A 101 16.82 -9.16 -16.28
CA ILE A 101 15.58 -9.88 -16.54
C ILE A 101 15.27 -10.75 -15.34
N THR A 102 14.03 -10.74 -14.90
CA THR A 102 13.53 -11.48 -13.73
C THR A 102 12.23 -12.19 -14.10
N ALA A 103 12.05 -13.39 -13.57
CA ALA A 103 10.80 -14.12 -13.67
C ALA A 103 10.21 -14.41 -12.31
N SER A 104 8.88 -14.47 -12.24
CA SER A 104 8.13 -14.86 -11.07
C SER A 104 7.01 -15.80 -11.46
N ARG A 105 6.83 -16.87 -10.68
CA ARG A 105 5.72 -17.82 -10.79
C ARG A 105 4.97 -17.81 -9.46
N HIS A 106 3.67 -17.52 -9.52
CA HIS A 106 2.79 -17.48 -8.33
C HIS A 106 3.37 -16.63 -7.19
N ASN A 107 3.84 -15.43 -7.53
CA ASN A 107 4.48 -14.46 -6.63
C ASN A 107 5.84 -14.90 -6.02
N GLN A 108 6.45 -15.98 -6.52
CA GLN A 108 7.79 -16.43 -6.11
C GLN A 108 8.78 -16.21 -7.26
N THR A 109 9.90 -15.58 -6.98
CA THR A 109 10.99 -15.41 -7.95
C THR A 109 11.46 -16.79 -8.42
N THR A 110 11.49 -16.98 -9.74
CA THR A 110 11.82 -18.27 -10.38
C THR A 110 13.04 -18.09 -11.25
N PRO A 111 14.03 -18.98 -11.19
CA PRO A 111 15.19 -18.95 -12.09
C PRO A 111 14.76 -19.11 -13.54
N ILE A 112 15.43 -18.37 -14.43
CA ILE A 112 15.33 -18.55 -15.89
C ILE A 112 16.52 -19.42 -16.30
N ASP A 113 16.28 -20.42 -17.14
CA ASP A 113 17.37 -21.23 -17.67
C ASP A 113 18.39 -20.37 -18.47
N ARG A 114 19.63 -20.81 -18.49
CA ARG A 114 20.75 -20.02 -19.00
C ARG A 114 20.60 -19.64 -20.48
N ASP A 115 20.11 -20.55 -21.29
CA ASP A 115 20.01 -20.34 -22.74
C ASP A 115 18.87 -19.39 -23.09
N THR A 116 17.70 -19.57 -22.46
CA THR A 116 16.55 -18.64 -22.56
C THR A 116 16.94 -17.24 -22.07
N LEU A 117 17.64 -17.14 -20.95
CA LEU A 117 18.08 -15.84 -20.41
C LEU A 117 19.05 -15.14 -21.40
N ALA A 118 20.01 -15.89 -21.97
CA ALA A 118 20.94 -15.32 -22.95
C ALA A 118 20.23 -14.86 -24.24
N GLN A 119 19.19 -15.58 -24.69
CA GLN A 119 18.38 -15.16 -25.82
C GLN A 119 17.58 -13.88 -25.52
N LEU A 120 16.95 -13.81 -24.36
CA LEU A 120 16.24 -12.61 -23.90
C LEU A 120 17.19 -11.41 -23.78
N GLU A 121 18.39 -11.61 -23.22
CA GLU A 121 19.41 -10.56 -23.12
C GLU A 121 19.85 -10.04 -24.48
N ARG A 122 19.98 -10.90 -25.50
CA ARG A 122 20.27 -10.50 -26.90
C ARG A 122 19.15 -9.63 -27.50
N VAL A 123 17.90 -9.92 -27.15
CA VAL A 123 16.73 -9.18 -27.63
C VAL A 123 16.59 -7.84 -26.91
N PHE A 124 16.69 -7.84 -25.58
CA PHE A 124 16.41 -6.64 -24.79
C PHE A 124 17.57 -5.64 -24.73
N SER A 125 18.83 -6.07 -24.81
CA SER A 125 19.99 -5.14 -24.76
C SER A 125 19.93 -4.05 -25.84
N PRO A 126 19.76 -4.36 -27.13
CA PRO A 126 19.64 -3.33 -28.15
C PRO A 126 18.32 -2.54 -28.04
N LYS A 127 17.23 -3.20 -27.63
CA LYS A 127 15.91 -2.59 -27.51
C LYS A 127 15.84 -1.52 -26.41
N LEU A 128 16.53 -1.77 -25.28
CA LEU A 128 16.62 -0.85 -24.16
C LEU A 128 17.78 0.15 -24.30
N GLY A 129 18.79 -0.15 -25.12
CA GLY A 129 20.04 0.59 -25.16
C GLY A 129 20.88 0.44 -23.88
N LEU A 130 20.69 -0.63 -23.11
CA LEU A 130 21.27 -0.85 -21.80
C LEU A 130 22.14 -2.11 -21.76
N ARG A 131 23.08 -2.16 -20.78
CA ARG A 131 23.92 -3.31 -20.51
C ARG A 131 23.34 -4.18 -19.41
N VAL A 132 23.58 -5.47 -19.46
CA VAL A 132 23.14 -6.40 -18.39
C VAL A 132 23.95 -6.19 -17.12
N HIS A 133 23.26 -6.05 -15.96
CA HIS A 133 23.86 -6.09 -14.64
C HIS A 133 22.92 -6.78 -13.65
N ARG A 134 23.24 -8.03 -13.28
CA ARG A 134 22.31 -8.92 -12.57
C ARG A 134 22.06 -8.56 -11.11
N THR A 135 22.98 -7.85 -10.45
CA THR A 135 22.89 -7.51 -9.01
C THR A 135 22.40 -6.08 -8.76
N LEU A 136 22.86 -5.12 -9.54
CA LEU A 136 22.52 -3.69 -9.38
C LEU A 136 21.99 -3.10 -10.69
N PRO A 137 20.83 -3.54 -11.16
CA PRO A 137 20.21 -2.97 -12.36
C PRO A 137 19.56 -1.62 -12.06
N ASP A 138 19.45 -0.76 -13.06
CA ASP A 138 18.61 0.45 -13.03
C ASP A 138 17.20 0.15 -13.49
N VAL A 139 17.05 -0.80 -14.43
CA VAL A 139 15.79 -1.22 -15.04
C VAL A 139 15.61 -2.72 -14.88
N GLU A 140 14.40 -3.16 -14.66
CA GLU A 140 14.06 -4.58 -14.54
C GLU A 140 12.97 -4.95 -15.55
N VAL A 141 13.25 -5.92 -16.39
CA VAL A 141 12.24 -6.58 -17.25
C VAL A 141 11.70 -7.78 -16.49
N TRP A 142 10.39 -7.84 -16.30
CA TRP A 142 9.73 -8.87 -15.53
C TRP A 142 8.81 -9.72 -16.40
N PHE A 143 8.84 -11.03 -16.13
CA PHE A 143 7.90 -12.03 -16.62
C PHE A 143 7.17 -12.62 -15.42
N LEU A 144 5.86 -12.41 -15.33
CA LEU A 144 5.05 -12.84 -14.20
C LEU A 144 4.01 -13.86 -14.67
N GLU A 145 4.11 -15.09 -14.18
CA GLU A 145 3.10 -16.13 -14.30
C GLU A 145 2.26 -16.14 -13.02
N ARG A 146 0.96 -15.86 -13.17
CA ARG A 146 0.04 -15.79 -12.06
C ARG A 146 -0.78 -17.08 -11.92
N SER A 147 -1.24 -17.35 -10.68
CA SER A 147 -2.06 -18.52 -10.35
C SER A 147 -3.40 -18.53 -11.07
N GLU A 148 -3.91 -17.35 -11.46
CA GLU A 148 -5.17 -17.17 -12.16
C GLU A 148 -5.08 -17.50 -13.67
N GLY A 149 -3.96 -18.03 -14.12
CA GLY A 149 -3.72 -18.37 -15.52
C GLY A 149 -3.39 -17.18 -16.39
N LEU A 150 -2.92 -16.09 -15.81
CA LEU A 150 -2.47 -14.88 -16.51
C LEU A 150 -0.95 -14.80 -16.56
N GLY A 151 -0.42 -14.31 -17.69
CA GLY A 151 0.98 -13.95 -17.86
C GLY A 151 1.13 -12.47 -18.19
N LEU A 152 2.11 -11.81 -17.56
CA LEU A 152 2.43 -10.41 -17.82
C LEU A 152 3.92 -10.27 -18.09
N ALA A 153 4.26 -9.65 -19.21
CA ALA A 153 5.60 -9.16 -19.48
C ALA A 153 5.61 -7.65 -19.34
N GLY A 154 6.55 -7.10 -18.59
CA GLY A 154 6.59 -5.66 -18.34
C GLY A 154 7.92 -5.15 -17.86
N ILE A 155 8.06 -3.81 -17.82
CA ILE A 155 9.21 -3.12 -17.27
C ILE A 155 8.81 -2.45 -15.98
N ARG A 156 9.49 -2.77 -14.89
CA ARG A 156 9.22 -2.19 -13.57
C ARG A 156 9.56 -0.70 -13.56
N LEU A 157 8.57 0.11 -13.21
CA LEU A 157 8.70 1.57 -13.14
C LEU A 157 9.01 2.07 -11.73
N THR A 158 8.52 1.36 -10.71
CA THR A 158 8.73 1.73 -9.31
C THR A 158 9.84 0.88 -8.71
N ARG A 159 10.81 1.54 -8.07
CA ARG A 159 11.90 0.86 -7.37
C ARG A 159 11.84 1.21 -5.89
N ARG A 160 11.30 0.30 -5.10
CA ARG A 160 11.21 0.44 -3.64
C ARG A 160 12.15 -0.51 -2.90
N ALA A 161 13.26 -0.88 -3.55
CA ALA A 161 14.18 -1.91 -3.05
C ALA A 161 14.82 -1.58 -1.69
N ALA A 162 14.99 -0.30 -1.35
CA ALA A 162 15.55 0.10 -0.06
C ALA A 162 14.54 -0.14 1.09
N THR A 163 13.27 0.16 0.87
CA THR A 163 12.23 0.11 1.91
C THR A 163 11.92 -1.32 2.39
N GLU A 164 11.97 -2.31 1.48
CA GLU A 164 11.64 -3.70 1.84
C GLU A 164 12.70 -4.38 2.74
N LYS A 165 13.96 -3.94 2.66
CA LYS A 165 15.06 -4.48 3.48
C LYS A 165 15.26 -3.75 4.81
N GLU A 166 14.69 -2.55 4.94
CA GLU A 166 14.89 -1.66 6.08
C GLU A 166 13.74 -1.69 7.08
N LEU A 167 12.60 -2.33 6.73
CA LEU A 167 11.47 -2.45 7.63
C LEU A 167 11.82 -3.31 8.84
N GLN A 168 11.66 -2.74 10.03
CA GLN A 168 11.78 -3.48 11.28
C GLN A 168 10.60 -4.46 11.43
N ARG A 169 10.81 -5.48 12.26
CA ARG A 169 9.76 -6.48 12.53
C ARG A 169 8.52 -5.78 13.11
N GLY A 170 7.40 -5.89 12.42
CA GLY A 170 6.13 -5.26 12.82
C GLY A 170 5.90 -3.87 12.22
N GLU A 171 6.83 -3.33 11.45
CA GLU A 171 6.63 -2.05 10.77
C GLU A 171 5.69 -2.20 9.56
N LEU A 172 4.76 -1.27 9.43
CA LEU A 172 3.79 -1.24 8.34
C LEU A 172 4.45 -0.75 7.04
N LYS A 173 4.16 -1.44 5.93
CA LYS A 173 4.63 -1.00 4.60
C LYS A 173 4.02 0.35 4.21
N PRO A 174 4.79 1.27 3.62
CA PRO A 174 4.30 2.59 3.20
C PRO A 174 3.08 2.52 2.28
N GLU A 175 3.02 1.52 1.39
CA GLU A 175 1.90 1.33 0.48
C GLU A 175 0.60 1.01 1.21
N LEU A 176 0.67 0.16 2.22
CA LEU A 176 -0.48 -0.17 3.05
C LEU A 176 -0.88 1.02 3.93
N ALA A 177 0.09 1.74 4.51
CA ALA A 177 -0.17 2.97 5.25
C ALA A 177 -0.87 4.02 4.36
N ASN A 178 -0.46 4.14 3.09
CA ASN A 178 -1.09 5.03 2.13
C ASN A 178 -2.55 4.62 1.83
N ILE A 179 -2.81 3.32 1.65
CA ILE A 179 -4.18 2.79 1.45
C ILE A 179 -5.06 3.05 2.68
N LEU A 180 -4.55 2.85 3.90
CA LEU A 180 -5.30 3.18 5.12
C LEU A 180 -5.71 4.66 5.14
N CYS A 181 -4.79 5.55 4.75
CA CYS A 181 -5.10 6.98 4.60
C CYS A 181 -6.16 7.22 3.51
N LEU A 182 -6.11 6.54 2.37
CA LEU A 182 -7.10 6.64 1.29
C LEU A 182 -8.50 6.22 1.77
N ILE A 183 -8.61 5.10 2.48
CA ILE A 183 -9.87 4.59 3.05
C ILE A 183 -10.51 5.60 4.00
N SER A 184 -9.70 6.44 4.67
CA SER A 184 -10.20 7.50 5.56
C SER A 184 -10.85 8.67 4.83
N GLU A 185 -10.88 8.66 3.48
CA GLU A 185 -11.42 9.77 2.67
C GLU A 185 -10.75 11.09 3.04
N PRO A 186 -9.43 11.23 2.78
CA PRO A 186 -8.65 12.35 3.25
C PRO A 186 -9.13 13.68 2.66
N ASN A 187 -9.24 14.70 3.50
CA ASN A 187 -9.61 16.07 3.13
C ASN A 187 -8.54 17.06 3.64
N LYS A 188 -8.38 18.18 2.92
CA LYS A 188 -7.40 19.24 3.28
C LYS A 188 -7.69 19.90 4.64
N ASP A 189 -8.93 19.87 5.09
CA ASP A 189 -9.36 20.49 6.34
C ASP A 189 -9.35 19.52 7.52
N ASP A 190 -8.93 18.26 7.32
CA ASP A 190 -8.88 17.25 8.36
C ASP A 190 -7.91 17.60 9.49
N VAL A 191 -8.37 17.38 10.72
CA VAL A 191 -7.54 17.12 11.90
C VAL A 191 -7.43 15.61 12.05
N PHE A 192 -6.26 15.08 11.79
CA PHE A 192 -5.95 13.65 11.72
C PHE A 192 -5.09 13.23 12.91
N LEU A 193 -5.31 12.02 13.43
CA LEU A 193 -4.48 11.39 14.47
C LEU A 193 -4.19 9.93 14.15
N ASP A 194 -2.93 9.52 14.36
CA ASP A 194 -2.54 8.12 14.61
C ASP A 194 -2.09 7.99 16.06
N PRO A 195 -2.91 7.33 16.94
CA PRO A 195 -2.61 7.20 18.38
C PRO A 195 -1.69 6.02 18.72
N PHE A 196 -1.28 5.20 17.73
CA PHE A 196 -0.30 4.11 17.86
C PHE A 196 0.76 4.25 16.79
N ALA A 197 1.38 5.43 16.71
CA ALA A 197 2.17 5.84 15.57
C ALA A 197 3.45 5.02 15.34
N GLY A 198 4.03 4.41 16.38
CA GLY A 198 5.22 3.58 16.26
C GLY A 198 6.34 4.24 15.47
N SER A 199 6.77 3.61 14.37
CA SER A 199 7.77 4.14 13.44
C SER A 199 7.29 5.32 12.58
N GLY A 200 5.98 5.62 12.58
CA GLY A 200 5.37 6.72 11.87
C GLY A 200 4.93 6.41 10.43
N ALA A 201 4.77 5.15 10.06
CA ALA A 201 4.38 4.78 8.70
C ALA A 201 3.10 5.49 8.24
N ILE A 202 2.05 5.45 9.06
CA ILE A 202 0.75 6.06 8.75
C ILE A 202 0.80 7.60 8.76
N PRO A 203 1.25 8.28 9.84
CA PRO A 203 1.21 9.75 9.89
C PRO A 203 2.16 10.40 8.89
N LEU A 204 3.30 9.77 8.56
CA LEU A 204 4.19 10.24 7.52
C LEU A 204 3.55 10.12 6.13
N GLU A 205 2.88 9.01 5.83
CA GLU A 205 2.16 8.84 4.57
C GLU A 205 0.98 9.82 4.45
N ARG A 206 0.23 10.04 5.55
CA ARG A 206 -0.84 11.03 5.59
C ARG A 206 -0.33 12.43 5.27
N ALA A 207 0.78 12.84 5.89
CA ALA A 207 1.32 14.19 5.72
C ALA A 207 2.00 14.41 4.34
N ARG A 208 2.55 13.35 3.73
CA ARG A 208 3.19 13.42 2.40
C ARG A 208 2.21 13.32 1.24
N GLY A 209 1.24 12.43 1.37
CA GLY A 209 0.35 12.06 0.27
C GLY A 209 -0.94 12.86 0.21
N PHE A 210 -1.35 13.47 1.31
CA PHE A 210 -2.67 14.06 1.42
C PHE A 210 -2.64 15.36 2.22
N PRO A 211 -3.07 16.50 1.64
CA PRO A 211 -3.20 17.74 2.40
C PRO A 211 -4.09 17.56 3.62
N ALA A 212 -3.72 18.18 4.74
CA ALA A 212 -4.47 18.19 5.98
C ALA A 212 -4.28 19.52 6.72
N ARG A 213 -5.28 19.91 7.50
CA ARG A 213 -5.19 21.05 8.42
C ARG A 213 -4.16 20.78 9.52
N ARG A 214 -4.16 19.56 10.07
CA ARG A 214 -3.21 19.12 11.09
C ARG A 214 -3.05 17.60 11.07
N VAL A 215 -1.81 17.14 11.16
CA VAL A 215 -1.49 15.71 11.33
C VAL A 215 -0.85 15.53 12.69
N LEU A 216 -1.53 14.75 13.54
CA LEU A 216 -1.10 14.38 14.88
C LEU A 216 -0.64 12.92 14.87
N ALA A 217 0.33 12.62 15.71
CA ALA A 217 0.78 11.26 15.97
C ALA A 217 1.10 11.12 17.46
N SER A 218 0.73 10.02 18.06
CA SER A 218 1.13 9.73 19.44
C SER A 218 1.49 8.27 19.62
N ASP A 219 2.32 8.01 20.60
CA ASP A 219 2.71 6.68 21.04
C ASP A 219 3.02 6.70 22.54
N ILE A 220 2.77 5.61 23.24
CA ILE A 220 3.10 5.47 24.65
C ILE A 220 4.61 5.25 24.87
N ASN A 221 5.32 4.79 23.83
CA ASN A 221 6.74 4.53 23.89
C ASN A 221 7.56 5.80 23.59
N PRO A 222 8.29 6.36 24.58
CA PRO A 222 9.06 7.59 24.40
C PRO A 222 10.17 7.46 23.34
N LEU A 223 10.71 6.26 23.12
CA LEU A 223 11.72 6.03 22.09
C LEU A 223 11.11 6.10 20.70
N ALA A 224 9.91 5.54 20.49
CA ALA A 224 9.19 5.66 19.23
C ALA A 224 8.88 7.13 18.92
N VAL A 225 8.39 7.89 19.90
CA VAL A 225 8.13 9.34 19.79
C VAL A 225 9.39 10.10 19.39
N LYS A 226 10.52 9.84 20.07
CA LYS A 226 11.80 10.48 19.74
C LYS A 226 12.26 10.16 18.32
N HIS A 227 12.17 8.91 17.90
CA HIS A 227 12.55 8.48 16.55
C HIS A 227 11.64 9.11 15.50
N LEU A 228 10.33 9.13 15.73
CA LEU A 228 9.37 9.72 14.79
C LEU A 228 9.58 11.24 14.63
N ARG A 229 9.86 11.97 15.71
CA ARG A 229 10.21 13.40 15.65
C ARG A 229 11.46 13.62 14.80
N ALA A 230 12.51 12.83 15.00
CA ALA A 230 13.76 12.92 14.23
C ALA A 230 13.51 12.61 12.73
N ARG A 231 12.75 11.56 12.45
CA ARG A 231 12.38 11.16 11.09
C ARG A 231 11.56 12.23 10.38
N ALA A 232 10.53 12.79 11.03
CA ALA A 232 9.72 13.86 10.49
C ALA A 232 10.54 15.11 10.16
N ALA A 233 11.50 15.47 11.03
CA ALA A 233 12.41 16.59 10.78
C ALA A 233 13.35 16.33 9.60
N GLN A 234 13.97 15.14 9.54
CA GLN A 234 14.84 14.73 8.43
C GLN A 234 14.10 14.76 7.08
N GLU A 235 12.87 14.29 7.06
CA GLU A 235 12.04 14.20 5.87
C GLU A 235 11.27 15.50 5.58
N LYS A 236 11.45 16.54 6.41
CA LYS A 236 10.79 17.85 6.31
C LYS A 236 9.26 17.76 6.28
N VAL A 237 8.71 16.83 7.04
CA VAL A 237 7.26 16.60 7.14
C VAL A 237 6.72 17.27 8.40
N ARG A 238 5.59 17.99 8.27
CA ARG A 238 4.93 18.65 9.41
C ARG A 238 4.05 17.64 10.17
N LEU A 239 4.55 17.19 11.32
CA LEU A 239 3.83 16.34 12.27
C LEU A 239 3.90 16.96 13.66
N ALA A 240 2.76 16.92 14.39
CA ALA A 240 2.78 17.12 15.84
C ALA A 240 2.83 15.74 16.51
N VAL A 241 3.94 15.43 17.19
CA VAL A 241 4.20 14.12 17.78
C VAL A 241 4.24 14.24 19.30
N GLU A 242 3.39 13.47 19.98
CA GLU A 242 3.25 13.52 21.46
C GLU A 242 3.46 12.13 22.06
N GLU A 243 4.00 12.10 23.29
CA GLU A 243 4.00 10.91 24.13
C GLU A 243 2.67 10.81 24.86
N CYS A 244 1.84 9.81 24.55
CA CYS A 244 0.51 9.70 25.11
C CYS A 244 -0.02 8.27 25.04
N ASP A 245 -0.77 7.87 26.08
CA ASP A 245 -1.54 6.64 26.07
C ASP A 245 -2.78 6.81 25.16
N ALA A 246 -2.95 5.92 24.20
CA ALA A 246 -4.09 5.91 23.27
C ALA A 246 -5.44 5.63 23.96
N LEU A 247 -5.42 5.10 25.18
CA LEU A 247 -6.62 4.91 26.03
C LEU A 247 -7.03 6.17 26.79
N ALA A 248 -6.19 7.24 26.76
CA ALA A 248 -6.44 8.50 27.44
C ALA A 248 -5.73 9.65 26.71
N LEU A 249 -6.25 10.03 25.55
CA LEU A 249 -5.70 11.06 24.65
C LEU A 249 -5.89 12.47 25.23
N ARG A 250 -5.24 12.75 26.37
CA ARG A 250 -5.44 13.98 27.18
C ARG A 250 -5.11 15.28 26.42
N HIS A 251 -4.29 15.18 25.40
CA HIS A 251 -3.91 16.33 24.53
C HIS A 251 -4.94 16.61 23.43
N VAL A 252 -5.99 15.79 23.33
CA VAL A 252 -7.05 15.93 22.32
C VAL A 252 -8.38 16.18 23.02
N ALA A 253 -9.01 17.32 22.69
CA ALA A 253 -10.33 17.65 23.21
C ALA A 253 -11.43 16.74 22.60
N ASP A 254 -12.58 16.66 23.28
CA ASP A 254 -13.76 15.95 22.79
C ASP A 254 -14.20 16.49 21.45
N GLY A 255 -14.50 15.61 20.49
CA GLY A 255 -14.97 15.98 19.18
C GLY A 255 -14.00 16.86 18.37
N ALA A 256 -12.70 16.74 18.57
CA ALA A 256 -11.70 17.57 17.88
C ALA A 256 -11.19 16.97 16.56
N LEU A 257 -11.31 15.64 16.38
CA LEU A 257 -10.72 14.93 15.24
C LEU A 257 -11.75 14.64 14.16
N ASP A 258 -11.30 14.80 12.92
CA ASP A 258 -12.05 14.36 11.74
C ASP A 258 -11.72 12.91 11.41
N LYS A 259 -10.45 12.50 11.58
CA LYS A 259 -9.95 11.18 11.17
C LYS A 259 -8.99 10.59 12.21
N ILE A 260 -9.19 9.31 12.50
CA ILE A 260 -8.21 8.44 13.15
C ILE A 260 -7.85 7.34 12.16
N VAL A 261 -6.55 7.09 11.96
CA VAL A 261 -6.07 5.95 11.16
C VAL A 261 -4.93 5.31 11.91
N THR A 262 -5.03 4.01 12.19
CA THR A 262 -4.09 3.40 13.12
C THR A 262 -3.96 1.88 12.95
N ASP A 263 -2.83 1.35 13.41
CA ASP A 263 -2.50 -0.08 13.51
C ASP A 263 -2.16 -0.40 14.98
N PRO A 264 -3.18 -0.61 15.84
CA PRO A 264 -2.96 -0.87 17.26
C PRO A 264 -2.36 -2.26 17.51
N PRO A 265 -1.82 -2.54 18.72
CA PRO A 265 -1.26 -3.85 19.04
C PRO A 265 -2.27 -4.99 18.85
N TRP A 266 -1.83 -6.07 18.17
CA TRP A 266 -2.67 -7.26 17.96
C TRP A 266 -2.53 -8.33 19.03
N GLY A 267 -1.75 -8.07 20.10
CA GLY A 267 -1.50 -9.03 21.18
C GLY A 267 -0.69 -10.27 20.76
N LEU A 268 -0.04 -10.25 19.60
CA LEU A 268 0.71 -11.40 19.05
C LEU A 268 2.06 -11.62 19.73
N PHE A 269 2.58 -10.61 20.44
CA PHE A 269 3.93 -10.61 21.01
C PHE A 269 3.95 -10.62 22.55
N GLU A 270 2.80 -10.48 23.18
CA GLU A 270 2.62 -10.53 24.61
C GLU A 270 1.64 -11.64 24.96
N ALA A 271 1.89 -12.37 26.05
CA ALA A 271 1.00 -13.41 26.55
C ALA A 271 -0.25 -12.80 27.22
N GLN A 272 -0.91 -11.85 26.55
CA GLN A 272 -2.15 -11.26 27.03
C GLN A 272 -3.30 -12.26 26.87
N ASN A 273 -4.11 -12.41 27.91
CA ASN A 273 -5.32 -13.21 27.78
C ASN A 273 -6.37 -12.47 26.91
N ALA A 274 -7.26 -13.21 26.27
CA ALA A 274 -8.28 -12.68 25.38
C ALA A 274 -9.17 -11.63 26.05
N ALA A 275 -9.45 -11.77 27.37
CA ALA A 275 -10.28 -10.85 28.12
C ALA A 275 -9.59 -9.48 28.32
N ALA A 276 -8.29 -9.46 28.62
CA ALA A 276 -7.51 -8.24 28.75
C ALA A 276 -7.44 -7.49 27.41
N LEU A 277 -7.24 -8.22 26.31
CA LEU A 277 -7.17 -7.64 24.97
C LEU A 277 -8.54 -7.09 24.52
N SER A 278 -9.64 -7.79 24.82
CA SER A 278 -11.00 -7.30 24.57
C SER A 278 -11.30 -6.02 25.36
N ALA A 279 -10.91 -5.96 26.65
CA ALA A 279 -11.07 -4.78 27.48
C ALA A 279 -10.25 -3.59 26.95
N PHE A 280 -9.02 -3.85 26.47
CA PHE A 280 -8.17 -2.85 25.81
C PHE A 280 -8.85 -2.26 24.58
N TYR A 281 -9.36 -3.10 23.66
CA TYR A 281 -10.05 -2.62 22.45
C TYR A 281 -11.32 -1.84 22.78
N ALA A 282 -12.09 -2.27 23.78
CA ALA A 282 -13.27 -1.54 24.23
C ALA A 282 -12.92 -0.16 24.80
N ALA A 283 -11.85 -0.05 25.59
CA ALA A 283 -11.38 1.23 26.13
C ALA A 283 -10.87 2.16 25.02
N MET A 284 -10.09 1.62 24.08
CA MET A 284 -9.59 2.32 22.90
C MET A 284 -10.74 2.90 22.06
N LEU A 285 -11.76 2.09 21.76
CA LEU A 285 -12.88 2.53 20.94
C LEU A 285 -13.73 3.61 21.62
N ARG A 286 -13.90 3.55 22.96
CA ARG A 286 -14.56 4.64 23.71
C ARG A 286 -13.77 5.94 23.63
N GLU A 287 -12.43 5.86 23.70
CA GLU A 287 -11.59 7.05 23.59
C GLU A 287 -11.63 7.62 22.14
N PHE A 288 -11.67 6.76 21.13
CA PHE A 288 -11.87 7.19 19.73
C PHE A 288 -13.22 7.88 19.56
N GLU A 289 -14.29 7.30 20.13
CA GLU A 289 -15.60 7.95 20.14
C GLU A 289 -15.54 9.33 20.78
N ARG A 290 -14.90 9.48 21.95
CA ARG A 290 -14.78 10.77 22.63
C ARG A 290 -14.14 11.84 21.76
N VAL A 291 -13.00 11.54 21.15
CA VAL A 291 -12.19 12.52 20.40
C VAL A 291 -12.66 12.78 18.98
N LEU A 292 -13.39 11.86 18.35
CA LEU A 292 -13.94 12.04 17.01
C LEU A 292 -15.11 13.02 17.03
N LYS A 293 -15.19 13.85 16.00
CA LYS A 293 -16.40 14.63 15.68
C LYS A 293 -17.56 13.70 15.32
N PRO A 294 -18.82 14.13 15.49
CA PRO A 294 -19.96 13.44 14.85
C PRO A 294 -19.69 13.27 13.34
N GLY A 295 -19.87 12.07 12.81
CA GLY A 295 -19.53 11.73 11.41
C GLY A 295 -18.04 11.50 11.14
N GLY A 296 -17.15 11.72 12.12
CA GLY A 296 -15.72 11.44 12.00
C GLY A 296 -15.42 9.95 11.80
N LEU A 297 -14.32 9.64 11.12
CA LEU A 297 -13.95 8.28 10.74
C LEU A 297 -12.77 7.75 11.54
N ALA A 298 -12.85 6.48 11.97
CA ALA A 298 -11.72 5.69 12.44
C ALA A 298 -11.44 4.54 11.46
N ILE A 299 -10.20 4.45 10.99
CA ILE A 299 -9.70 3.35 10.17
C ILE A 299 -8.73 2.56 11.03
N VAL A 300 -9.08 1.31 11.31
CA VAL A 300 -8.31 0.45 12.21
C VAL A 300 -7.88 -0.81 11.48
N LEU A 301 -6.57 -1.03 11.40
CA LEU A 301 -6.01 -2.28 10.92
C LEU A 301 -5.90 -3.27 12.09
N MET A 302 -6.49 -4.46 11.96
CA MET A 302 -6.62 -5.38 13.07
C MET A 302 -6.39 -6.84 12.68
N GLY A 303 -5.54 -7.54 13.45
CA GLY A 303 -5.33 -8.99 13.31
C GLY A 303 -6.29 -9.84 14.15
N GLN A 304 -6.69 -9.37 15.34
CA GLN A 304 -7.60 -10.08 16.25
C GLN A 304 -9.06 -9.69 15.98
N LYS A 305 -9.57 -10.13 14.83
CA LYS A 305 -10.85 -9.68 14.27
C LYS A 305 -12.03 -9.91 15.22
N GLU A 306 -12.18 -11.12 15.73
CA GLU A 306 -13.31 -11.50 16.59
C GLU A 306 -13.33 -10.72 17.90
N LEU A 307 -12.17 -10.51 18.53
CA LEU A 307 -12.07 -9.72 19.77
C LEU A 307 -12.37 -8.24 19.54
N PHE A 308 -11.89 -7.71 18.41
CA PHE A 308 -12.14 -6.32 18.05
C PHE A 308 -13.61 -6.08 17.69
N GLU A 309 -14.23 -6.96 16.91
CA GLU A 309 -15.65 -6.89 16.56
C GLU A 309 -16.54 -6.96 17.80
N GLY A 310 -16.21 -7.84 18.77
CA GLY A 310 -16.88 -7.92 20.05
C GLY A 310 -16.74 -6.64 20.91
N ALA A 311 -15.71 -5.83 20.67
CA ALA A 311 -15.50 -4.58 21.39
C ALA A 311 -16.22 -3.37 20.76
N ILE A 312 -16.58 -3.40 19.47
CA ILE A 312 -17.23 -2.26 18.77
C ILE A 312 -18.50 -1.78 19.47
N PRO A 313 -19.40 -2.65 19.98
CA PRO A 313 -20.60 -2.21 20.70
C PRO A 313 -20.35 -1.40 21.97
N ALA A 314 -19.10 -1.37 22.50
CA ALA A 314 -18.75 -0.57 23.68
C ALA A 314 -18.67 0.94 23.39
N ALA A 315 -18.75 1.35 22.13
CA ALA A 315 -18.68 2.74 21.68
C ALA A 315 -19.80 3.03 20.67
N GLN A 316 -20.17 4.32 20.50
CA GLN A 316 -21.15 4.75 19.50
C GLN A 316 -20.50 4.87 18.11
N LEU A 317 -19.85 3.81 17.68
CA LEU A 317 -19.22 3.68 16.37
C LEU A 317 -20.00 2.67 15.53
N GLU A 318 -20.23 2.99 14.27
CA GLU A 318 -20.83 2.07 13.31
C GLU A 318 -19.79 1.60 12.29
N THR A 319 -19.79 0.33 11.97
CA THR A 319 -18.94 -0.23 10.93
C THR A 319 -19.54 0.08 9.55
N LEU A 320 -18.85 0.90 8.76
CA LEU A 320 -19.24 1.19 7.39
C LEU A 320 -18.75 0.12 6.41
N ASN A 321 -17.48 -0.28 6.57
CA ASN A 321 -16.84 -1.29 5.72
C ASN A 321 -15.86 -2.12 6.55
N ARG A 322 -15.64 -3.35 6.08
CA ARG A 322 -14.57 -4.24 6.52
C ARG A 322 -13.87 -4.81 5.27
N TYR A 323 -12.56 -4.74 5.25
CA TYR A 323 -11.73 -5.29 4.18
C TYR A 323 -10.82 -6.37 4.79
N ASP A 324 -11.03 -7.63 4.40
CA ASP A 324 -10.14 -8.73 4.80
C ASP A 324 -8.89 -8.73 3.94
N ILE A 325 -7.72 -8.68 4.58
CA ILE A 325 -6.42 -8.56 3.89
C ILE A 325 -5.38 -9.52 4.47
N LEU A 326 -4.24 -9.60 3.79
CA LEU A 326 -3.05 -10.28 4.29
C LEU A 326 -1.93 -9.26 4.56
N VAL A 327 -1.45 -9.21 5.79
CA VAL A 327 -0.30 -8.39 6.19
C VAL A 327 0.87 -9.30 6.51
N SER A 328 1.90 -9.29 5.69
CA SER A 328 3.07 -10.18 5.85
C SER A 328 2.69 -11.66 6.05
N GLY A 329 1.69 -12.12 5.29
CA GLY A 329 1.17 -13.50 5.35
C GLY A 329 0.18 -13.78 6.49
N LYS A 330 -0.08 -12.83 7.38
CA LYS A 330 -1.06 -12.97 8.46
C LYS A 330 -2.41 -12.42 8.04
N LYS A 331 -3.49 -13.12 8.39
CA LYS A 331 -4.86 -12.64 8.17
C LYS A 331 -5.13 -11.44 9.06
N ALA A 332 -5.63 -10.36 8.48
CA ALA A 332 -6.03 -9.13 9.16
C ALA A 332 -7.27 -8.54 8.48
N ALA A 333 -7.87 -7.53 9.08
CA ALA A 333 -8.92 -6.75 8.45
C ALA A 333 -8.71 -5.25 8.72
N ILE A 334 -9.13 -4.43 7.77
CA ILE A 334 -9.25 -2.99 7.94
C ILE A 334 -10.72 -2.69 8.23
N TYR A 335 -10.99 -2.05 9.34
CA TYR A 335 -12.32 -1.59 9.72
C TYR A 335 -12.43 -0.09 9.46
N LYS A 336 -13.45 0.30 8.71
CA LYS A 336 -13.86 1.68 8.55
C LYS A 336 -15.06 1.93 9.45
N LEU A 337 -14.82 2.65 10.54
CA LEU A 337 -15.81 2.98 11.54
C LEU A 337 -16.19 4.46 11.43
N ARG A 338 -17.43 4.81 11.74
CA ARG A 338 -17.91 6.19 11.78
C ARG A 338 -18.57 6.47 13.14
N LYS A 339 -18.22 7.60 13.76
CA LYS A 339 -18.96 8.08 14.92
C LYS A 339 -20.37 8.51 14.50
N ARG A 340 -21.38 7.92 15.13
CA ARG A 340 -22.78 8.27 14.88
C ARG A 340 -23.01 9.76 15.15
N ALA A 341 -23.77 10.42 14.31
CA ALA A 341 -24.29 11.75 14.64
C ALA A 341 -25.24 11.59 15.83
N LEU A 342 -25.14 12.48 16.80
CA LEU A 342 -26.21 12.56 17.82
C LEU A 342 -27.49 12.86 17.03
N THR A 343 -28.43 11.92 16.98
CA THR A 343 -29.79 12.23 16.58
C THR A 343 -30.29 13.20 17.64
N SER A 344 -30.46 14.47 17.27
CA SER A 344 -31.35 15.34 18.01
C SER A 344 -32.70 14.68 17.90
N ASP A 345 -33.18 14.02 18.97
CA ASP A 345 -34.59 13.66 19.07
C ASP A 345 -35.39 14.93 18.86
N PRO A 346 -36.48 14.85 18.06
CA PRO A 346 -37.31 15.99 17.73
C PRO A 346 -38.02 16.57 18.95
#